data_a3dcae3999fe97804f2c093269d7cb93
#
_entry.id   a3dcae3999fe97804f2c093269d7cb93
#
_cell.length_a   1.000
_cell.length_b   1.000
_cell.length_c   1.000
_cell.angle_alpha   90.00
_cell.angle_beta   90.00
_cell.angle_gamma   90.00
#
_symmetry.space_group_name_H-M   'P 1'
#
loop_
_entity.id
_entity.type
_entity.pdbx_description
1 polymer ?
#
loop_
_entity_poly.entity_id
_entity_poly.type
_entity_poly.pdbx_seq_one_letter_code
_entity_poly.pdbx_strand_id
1 'polypeptide(L)'
;MSQEKVDLEPKWYVIHTYSGYENKVKADLEQKVKNQEMEEYFFDIVVPMEEQIEIKDGKRKTNLKKVFPGYVLIKMIVTEQTWYIVRNTRGVTGFVGSGTDPIPLTEDEIRKMGFEISEINVDYDVNDSIEIIDGPFKDYVGVVQEINKEKHKVKVLISMFGRETPVELEFSQIQKVD
;
A
#
# COMPACT_ATOMS: atom_id res chain seq x y z
N MET A 1 -7.16 24.96 23.51
CA MET A 1 -6.33 23.88 22.92
C MET A 1 -6.55 23.86 21.43
N SER A 2 -5.56 24.30 20.70
CA SER A 2 -5.57 24.08 19.27
C SER A 2 -5.35 22.57 19.04
N GLN A 3 -6.39 21.88 18.62
CA GLN A 3 -6.19 20.60 18.00
C GLN A 3 -5.40 20.88 16.72
N GLU A 4 -4.10 20.57 16.73
CA GLU A 4 -3.35 20.46 15.52
C GLU A 4 -4.15 19.55 14.60
N LYS A 5 -4.58 20.10 13.47
CA LYS A 5 -5.18 19.26 12.44
C LYS A 5 -4.10 18.30 11.98
N VAL A 6 -4.14 17.10 12.53
CA VAL A 6 -3.33 16.00 11.99
C VAL A 6 -3.70 15.90 10.53
N ASP A 7 -2.73 16.10 9.66
CA ASP A 7 -2.93 15.91 8.23
C ASP A 7 -3.16 14.41 8.01
N LEU A 8 -4.43 14.02 7.92
CA LEU A 8 -4.84 12.63 7.75
C LEU A 8 -4.69 12.14 6.30
N GLU A 9 -4.04 12.93 5.46
CA GLU A 9 -3.78 12.54 4.09
C GLU A 9 -2.54 11.64 4.02
N PRO A 10 -2.65 10.42 3.45
CA PRO A 10 -1.48 9.57 3.28
C PRO A 10 -0.53 10.14 2.24
N LYS A 11 0.75 10.13 2.58
CA LYS A 11 1.82 10.61 1.71
C LYS A 11 2.93 9.59 1.61
N TRP A 12 3.73 9.69 0.58
CA TRP A 12 4.91 8.87 0.40
C TRP A 12 6.10 9.43 1.15
N TYR A 13 6.82 8.56 1.85
CA TYR A 13 8.05 8.88 2.56
C TYR A 13 9.14 7.87 2.21
N VAL A 14 10.37 8.29 2.36
CA VAL A 14 11.53 7.41 2.19
C VAL A 14 12.10 7.09 3.56
N ILE A 15 12.30 5.80 3.81
CA ILE A 15 12.95 5.30 5.01
C ILE A 15 14.35 4.85 4.64
N HIS A 16 15.34 5.27 5.42
CA HIS A 16 16.71 4.80 5.30
C HIS A 16 16.91 3.59 6.21
N THR A 17 17.48 2.52 5.65
CA THR A 17 17.77 1.26 6.36
C THR A 17 19.23 0.89 6.19
N TYR A 18 19.70 -0.08 6.96
CA TYR A 18 20.97 -0.72 6.66
C TYR A 18 20.83 -1.51 5.36
N SER A 19 21.89 -1.47 4.56
CA SER A 19 21.92 -2.21 3.29
C SER A 19 21.76 -3.72 3.54
N GLY A 20 20.86 -4.34 2.81
CA GLY A 20 20.51 -5.75 2.98
C GLY A 20 19.33 -6.01 3.91
N TYR A 21 18.87 -4.99 4.66
CA TYR A 21 17.76 -5.13 5.61
C TYR A 21 16.42 -4.69 5.05
N GLU A 22 16.34 -4.26 3.81
CA GLU A 22 15.14 -3.65 3.23
C GLU A 22 13.92 -4.59 3.30
N ASN A 23 14.07 -5.83 2.86
CA ASN A 23 12.97 -6.81 2.90
C ASN A 23 12.59 -7.18 4.31
N LYS A 24 13.56 -7.29 5.21
CA LYS A 24 13.33 -7.58 6.63
C LYS A 24 12.60 -6.43 7.31
N VAL A 25 12.99 -5.20 7.02
CA VAL A 25 12.31 -3.99 7.52
C VAL A 25 10.85 -3.98 7.06
N LYS A 26 10.61 -4.25 5.78
CA LYS A 26 9.25 -4.34 5.25
C LYS A 26 8.42 -5.37 6.00
N ALA A 27 8.91 -6.58 6.15
CA ALA A 27 8.21 -7.67 6.82
C ALA A 27 7.95 -7.36 8.30
N ASP A 28 8.96 -6.89 9.01
CA ASP A 28 8.85 -6.55 10.43
C ASP A 28 7.91 -5.38 10.67
N LEU A 29 7.94 -4.39 9.78
CA LEU A 29 7.06 -3.23 9.86
C LEU A 29 5.60 -3.60 9.58
N GLU A 30 5.33 -4.39 8.57
CA GLU A 30 3.99 -4.92 8.29
C GLU A 30 3.43 -5.69 9.47
N GLN A 31 4.25 -6.51 10.12
CA GLN A 31 3.83 -7.26 11.29
C GLN A 31 3.54 -6.37 12.49
N LYS A 32 4.39 -5.37 12.76
CA LYS A 32 4.17 -4.40 13.84
C LYS A 32 2.89 -3.59 13.64
N VAL A 33 2.64 -3.14 12.42
CA VAL A 33 1.42 -2.41 12.05
C VAL A 33 0.19 -3.24 12.36
N LYS A 34 0.22 -4.51 11.99
CA LYS A 34 -0.87 -5.45 12.25
C LYS A 34 -1.05 -5.73 13.74
N ASN A 35 0.05 -5.96 14.48
CA ASN A 35 0.02 -6.26 15.89
C ASN A 35 -0.48 -5.09 16.75
N GLN A 36 -0.22 -3.86 16.31
CA GLN A 36 -0.63 -2.65 17.02
C GLN A 36 -1.94 -2.05 16.49
N GLU A 37 -2.60 -2.76 15.57
CA GLU A 37 -3.87 -2.33 14.97
C GLU A 37 -3.80 -0.93 14.33
N MET A 38 -2.69 -0.63 13.68
CA MET A 38 -2.42 0.65 13.03
C MET A 38 -2.54 0.58 11.49
N GLU A 39 -3.24 -0.42 10.97
CA GLU A 39 -3.38 -0.66 9.53
C GLU A 39 -4.05 0.49 8.78
N GLU A 40 -4.87 1.28 9.45
CA GLU A 40 -5.53 2.45 8.87
C GLU A 40 -4.56 3.59 8.52
N TYR A 41 -3.37 3.57 9.10
CA TYR A 41 -2.35 4.60 8.92
C TYR A 41 -1.26 4.21 7.93
N PHE A 42 -1.20 2.95 7.54
CA PHE A 42 -0.19 2.43 6.62
C PHE A 42 -0.87 1.86 5.37
N PHE A 43 -0.50 2.38 4.20
CA PHE A 43 -1.17 2.07 2.94
C PHE A 43 -0.33 1.18 2.03
N ASP A 44 0.98 1.42 1.97
CA ASP A 44 1.88 0.63 1.13
C ASP A 44 3.31 0.72 1.63
N ILE A 45 4.07 -0.35 1.45
CA ILE A 45 5.49 -0.42 1.75
C ILE A 45 6.16 -1.08 0.56
N VAL A 46 7.06 -0.36 -0.10
CA VAL A 46 7.71 -0.81 -1.33
C VAL A 46 9.21 -0.84 -1.16
N VAL A 47 9.81 -2.00 -1.44
CA VAL A 47 11.25 -2.13 -1.60
C VAL A 47 11.56 -1.95 -3.08
N PRO A 48 12.32 -0.90 -3.45
CA PRO A 48 12.59 -0.65 -4.86
C PRO A 48 13.43 -1.76 -5.49
N MET A 49 12.87 -2.39 -6.51
CA MET A 49 13.51 -3.49 -7.24
C MET A 49 13.46 -3.21 -8.74
N GLU A 50 14.53 -3.54 -9.42
CA GLU A 50 14.59 -3.50 -10.86
C GLU A 50 14.83 -4.90 -11.40
N GLU A 51 14.08 -5.24 -12.43
CA GLU A 51 14.26 -6.50 -13.14
C GLU A 51 15.43 -6.40 -14.09
N GLN A 52 16.47 -7.21 -13.85
CA GLN A 52 17.62 -7.29 -14.75
C GLN A 52 17.65 -8.63 -15.47
N ILE A 53 17.82 -8.55 -16.79
CA ILE A 53 17.98 -9.74 -17.64
C ILE A 53 19.47 -10.05 -17.75
N GLU A 54 19.90 -11.18 -17.19
CA GLU A 54 21.24 -11.72 -17.37
C GLU A 54 21.21 -12.86 -18.37
N ILE A 55 22.18 -12.83 -19.32
CA ILE A 55 22.39 -13.95 -20.21
C ILE A 55 23.58 -14.75 -19.67
N LYS A 56 23.28 -15.94 -19.16
CA LYS A 56 24.31 -16.87 -18.65
C LYS A 56 24.16 -18.22 -19.31
N ASP A 57 25.25 -18.70 -19.93
CA ASP A 57 25.29 -19.97 -20.68
C ASP A 57 24.23 -20.09 -21.78
N GLY A 58 23.94 -18.97 -22.47
CA GLY A 58 22.93 -18.92 -23.53
C GLY A 58 21.48 -18.92 -23.04
N LYS A 59 21.27 -18.90 -21.73
CA LYS A 59 19.92 -18.85 -21.12
C LYS A 59 19.65 -17.48 -20.53
N ARG A 60 18.44 -16.97 -20.76
CA ARG A 60 17.96 -15.77 -20.10
C ARG A 60 17.56 -16.08 -18.69
N LYS A 61 18.18 -15.41 -17.72
CA LYS A 61 17.74 -15.41 -16.31
C LYS A 61 17.29 -14.00 -15.95
N THR A 62 16.10 -13.90 -15.40
CA THR A 62 15.59 -12.66 -14.84
C THR A 62 15.92 -12.62 -13.35
N ASN A 63 16.76 -11.66 -12.96
CA ASN A 63 17.09 -11.43 -11.55
C ASN A 63 16.53 -10.10 -11.10
N LEU A 64 15.96 -10.07 -9.90
CA LEU A 64 15.56 -8.83 -9.25
C LEU A 64 16.75 -8.23 -8.52
N LYS A 65 17.11 -7.00 -8.89
CA LYS A 65 18.19 -6.26 -8.26
C LYS A 65 17.64 -5.03 -7.55
N LYS A 66 18.14 -4.76 -6.35
CA LYS A 66 17.75 -3.56 -5.59
C LYS A 66 18.30 -2.31 -6.29
N VAL A 67 17.41 -1.38 -6.64
CA VAL A 67 17.76 -0.14 -7.36
C VAL A 67 18.36 0.88 -6.40
N PHE A 68 17.83 0.95 -5.18
CA PHE A 68 18.31 1.85 -4.13
C PHE A 68 18.57 1.07 -2.85
N PRO A 69 19.75 0.44 -2.70
CA PRO A 69 20.09 -0.28 -1.47
C PRO A 69 20.04 0.65 -0.25
N GLY A 70 19.39 0.22 0.80
CA GLY A 70 19.25 0.99 2.03
C GLY A 70 18.07 1.95 2.05
N TYR A 71 17.15 1.87 1.09
CA TYR A 71 15.96 2.71 1.03
C TYR A 71 14.70 1.88 0.87
N VAL A 72 13.66 2.28 1.59
CA VAL A 72 12.32 1.70 1.49
C VAL A 72 11.32 2.84 1.33
N LEU A 73 10.39 2.70 0.40
CA LEU A 73 9.29 3.64 0.20
C LEU A 73 8.09 3.21 1.03
N ILE A 74 7.50 4.16 1.73
CA ILE A 74 6.31 3.90 2.54
C ILE A 74 5.25 4.97 2.28
N LYS A 75 4.02 4.51 2.03
CA LYS A 75 2.86 5.39 1.96
C LYS A 75 2.11 5.28 3.28
N MET A 76 2.09 6.36 4.04
CA MET A 76 1.54 6.36 5.39
C MET A 76 1.03 7.74 5.81
N ILE A 77 0.23 7.74 6.87
CA ILE A 77 -0.12 8.95 7.60
C ILE A 77 0.85 9.08 8.78
N VAL A 78 1.61 10.17 8.81
CA VAL A 78 2.57 10.42 9.90
C VAL A 78 1.86 10.98 11.11
N THR A 79 1.92 10.23 12.20
CA THR A 79 1.53 10.65 13.53
C THR A 79 2.70 10.36 14.47
N GLU A 80 2.62 10.82 15.70
CA GLU A 80 3.63 10.48 16.70
C GLU A 80 3.77 8.95 16.86
N GLN A 81 2.65 8.24 16.89
CA GLN A 81 2.65 6.77 17.02
C GLN A 81 3.21 6.07 15.79
N THR A 82 2.81 6.46 14.58
CA THR A 82 3.32 5.82 13.36
C THR A 82 4.79 6.11 13.14
N TRP A 83 5.24 7.32 13.48
CA TRP A 83 6.65 7.69 13.46
C TRP A 83 7.48 6.78 14.36
N TYR A 84 7.01 6.54 15.60
CA TYR A 84 7.66 5.63 16.54
C TYR A 84 7.73 4.20 16.04
N ILE A 85 6.65 3.70 15.44
CA ILE A 85 6.61 2.33 14.91
C ILE A 85 7.70 2.16 13.84
N VAL A 86 7.82 3.09 12.92
CA VAL A 86 8.82 3.03 11.86
C VAL A 86 10.24 3.16 12.42
N ARG A 87 10.47 4.16 13.27
CA ARG A 87 11.79 4.42 13.85
C ARG A 87 12.31 3.28 14.71
N ASN A 88 11.43 2.58 15.40
CA ASN A 88 11.79 1.47 16.29
C ASN A 88 11.81 0.10 15.59
N THR A 89 11.59 0.07 14.28
CA THR A 89 11.74 -1.15 13.51
C THR A 89 13.23 -1.44 13.31
N ARG A 90 13.62 -2.67 13.62
CA ARG A 90 15.02 -3.09 13.51
C ARG A 90 15.51 -2.99 12.07
N GLY A 91 16.65 -2.33 11.89
CA GLY A 91 17.24 -2.09 10.57
C GLY A 91 16.94 -0.71 10.01
N VAL A 92 15.95 0.01 10.56
CA VAL A 92 15.64 1.38 10.17
C VAL A 92 16.62 2.35 10.87
N THR A 93 17.25 3.21 10.08
CA THR A 93 18.11 4.27 10.61
C THR A 93 17.36 5.60 10.79
N GLY A 94 16.30 5.80 10.02
CA GLY A 94 15.42 6.95 10.13
C GLY A 94 14.69 7.27 8.85
N PHE A 95 13.88 8.32 8.91
CA PHE A 95 13.26 8.89 7.71
C PHE A 95 14.25 9.77 6.97
N VAL A 96 14.16 9.78 5.65
CA VAL A 96 14.85 10.79 4.85
C VAL A 96 14.08 12.09 4.95
N GLY A 97 14.74 13.15 5.40
CA GLY A 97 14.10 14.43 5.61
C GLY A 97 15.04 15.44 6.25
N SER A 98 14.48 16.53 6.71
CA SER A 98 15.21 17.60 7.42
C SER A 98 15.06 17.43 8.93
N GLY A 99 16.15 17.09 9.63
CA GLY A 99 16.13 16.88 11.07
C GLY A 99 15.29 15.66 11.47
N THR A 100 14.33 15.87 12.35
CA THR A 100 13.41 14.82 12.81
C THR A 100 12.12 14.73 12.00
N ASP A 101 11.89 15.68 11.10
CA ASP A 101 10.65 15.75 10.33
C ASP A 101 10.79 15.01 8.99
N PRO A 102 9.98 14.00 8.74
CA PRO A 102 9.97 13.35 7.44
C PRO A 102 9.48 14.29 6.36
N ILE A 103 10.15 14.29 5.19
CA ILE A 103 9.72 15.07 4.04
C ILE A 103 8.91 14.18 3.11
N PRO A 104 7.63 14.50 2.85
CA PRO A 104 6.83 13.71 1.92
C PRO A 104 7.28 13.91 0.48
N LEU A 105 7.20 12.84 -0.31
CA LEU A 105 7.42 12.86 -1.74
C LEU A 105 6.10 12.83 -2.49
N THR A 106 6.03 13.58 -3.59
CA THR A 106 4.90 13.49 -4.51
C THR A 106 5.03 12.23 -5.37
N GLU A 107 3.92 11.78 -5.93
CA GLU A 107 3.93 10.63 -6.86
C GLU A 107 4.81 10.91 -8.08
N ASP A 108 4.82 12.15 -8.58
CA ASP A 108 5.68 12.55 -9.69
C ASP A 108 7.17 12.46 -9.34
N GLU A 109 7.54 12.85 -8.14
CA GLU A 109 8.92 12.71 -7.65
C GLU A 109 9.33 11.24 -7.57
N ILE A 110 8.45 10.38 -7.11
CA ILE A 110 8.68 8.94 -7.03
C ILE A 110 8.86 8.34 -8.42
N ARG A 111 8.00 8.72 -9.38
CA ARG A 111 8.12 8.28 -10.77
C ARG A 111 9.42 8.75 -11.42
N LYS A 112 9.85 9.98 -11.14
CA LYS A 112 11.15 10.51 -11.63
C LYS A 112 12.34 9.76 -11.06
N MET A 113 12.20 9.17 -9.89
CA MET A 113 13.23 8.31 -9.30
C MET A 113 13.28 6.92 -9.96
N GLY A 114 12.37 6.64 -10.88
CA GLY A 114 12.31 5.36 -11.59
C GLY A 114 11.43 4.31 -10.95
N PHE A 115 10.60 4.68 -9.98
CA PHE A 115 9.67 3.75 -9.37
C PHE A 115 8.33 3.75 -10.08
N GLU A 116 7.82 2.56 -10.34
CA GLU A 116 6.46 2.40 -10.82
C GLU A 116 5.53 2.33 -9.62
N ILE A 117 4.67 3.32 -9.49
CA ILE A 117 3.51 3.24 -8.62
C ILE A 117 2.47 2.47 -9.42
N SER A 118 2.15 1.27 -8.97
CA SER A 118 1.08 0.51 -9.59
C SER A 118 -0.23 1.26 -9.42
N GLU A 119 -0.68 1.92 -10.46
CA GLU A 119 -2.06 2.36 -10.52
C GLU A 119 -2.91 1.10 -10.67
N ILE A 120 -3.62 0.75 -9.62
CA ILE A 120 -4.59 -0.34 -9.72
C ILE A 120 -5.77 0.22 -10.49
N ASN A 121 -5.79 -0.09 -11.77
CA ASN A 121 -6.96 0.16 -12.59
C ASN A 121 -7.97 -0.93 -12.32
N VAL A 122 -9.08 -0.54 -11.75
CA VAL A 122 -10.25 -1.41 -11.62
C VAL A 122 -11.15 -1.19 -12.83
N ASP A 123 -11.70 -2.26 -13.37
CA ASP A 123 -12.55 -2.22 -14.57
C ASP A 123 -13.99 -1.78 -14.28
N TYR A 124 -14.26 -1.33 -13.08
CA TYR A 124 -15.61 -0.94 -12.65
C TYR A 124 -15.60 0.43 -12.00
N ASP A 125 -16.73 1.12 -12.08
CA ASP A 125 -16.98 2.43 -11.49
C ASP A 125 -18.11 2.36 -10.46
N VAL A 126 -18.30 3.46 -9.74
CA VAL A 126 -19.45 3.61 -8.83
C VAL A 126 -20.75 3.42 -9.61
N ASN A 127 -21.69 2.69 -9.04
CA ASN A 127 -22.97 2.26 -9.60
C ASN A 127 -22.89 1.10 -10.61
N ASP A 128 -21.72 0.56 -10.88
CA ASP A 128 -21.59 -0.64 -11.70
C ASP A 128 -21.98 -1.89 -10.91
N SER A 129 -22.54 -2.87 -11.63
CA SER A 129 -22.84 -4.18 -11.06
C SER A 129 -21.60 -5.04 -11.05
N ILE A 130 -21.35 -5.68 -9.90
CA ILE A 130 -20.21 -6.59 -9.72
C ILE A 130 -20.67 -7.92 -9.12
N GLU A 131 -19.87 -8.94 -9.33
CA GLU A 131 -20.02 -10.24 -8.69
C GLU A 131 -18.87 -10.47 -7.72
N ILE A 132 -19.21 -11.00 -6.54
CA ILE A 132 -18.20 -11.36 -5.53
C ILE A 132 -17.68 -12.76 -5.85
N ILE A 133 -16.38 -12.87 -6.09
CA ILE A 133 -15.74 -14.10 -6.55
C ILE A 133 -14.97 -14.84 -5.46
N ASP A 134 -14.76 -14.21 -4.31
CA ASP A 134 -14.03 -14.79 -3.20
C ASP A 134 -14.53 -14.23 -1.86
N GLY A 135 -14.40 -15.03 -0.81
CA GLY A 135 -14.75 -14.66 0.56
C GLY A 135 -16.13 -15.16 1.00
N PRO A 136 -16.62 -14.70 2.17
CA PRO A 136 -17.88 -15.14 2.74
C PRO A 136 -19.11 -14.83 1.89
N PHE A 137 -19.02 -13.84 1.01
CA PHE A 137 -20.12 -13.38 0.16
C PHE A 137 -19.99 -13.83 -1.29
N LYS A 138 -19.16 -14.84 -1.54
CA LYS A 138 -18.98 -15.40 -2.88
C LYS A 138 -20.31 -15.73 -3.54
N ASP A 139 -20.40 -15.42 -4.83
CA ASP A 139 -21.58 -15.61 -5.70
C ASP A 139 -22.70 -14.58 -5.49
N TYR A 140 -22.55 -13.63 -4.58
CA TYR A 140 -23.47 -12.51 -4.49
C TYR A 140 -23.16 -11.47 -5.55
N VAL A 141 -24.20 -10.85 -6.05
CA VAL A 141 -24.10 -9.70 -6.98
C VAL A 141 -24.47 -8.44 -6.23
N GLY A 142 -23.70 -7.40 -6.45
CA GLY A 142 -23.96 -6.12 -5.79
C GLY A 142 -23.68 -4.94 -6.71
N VAL A 143 -23.87 -3.75 -6.18
CA VAL A 143 -23.61 -2.48 -6.87
C VAL A 143 -22.50 -1.74 -6.12
N VAL A 144 -21.53 -1.25 -6.87
CA VAL A 144 -20.43 -0.48 -6.29
C VAL A 144 -20.94 0.84 -5.73
N GLN A 145 -20.72 1.07 -4.46
CA GLN A 145 -21.09 2.29 -3.76
C GLN A 145 -19.94 3.27 -3.64
N GLU A 146 -18.76 2.78 -3.32
CA GLU A 146 -17.56 3.59 -3.13
C GLU A 146 -16.32 2.78 -3.47
N ILE A 147 -15.35 3.44 -4.11
CA ILE A 147 -14.06 2.83 -4.46
C ILE A 147 -12.95 3.59 -3.71
N ASN A 148 -12.19 2.90 -2.88
CA ASN A 148 -11.02 3.44 -2.20
C ASN A 148 -9.77 2.84 -2.83
N LYS A 149 -9.19 3.55 -3.79
CA LYS A 149 -7.98 3.11 -4.51
C LYS A 149 -6.74 3.03 -3.61
N GLU A 150 -6.70 3.87 -2.59
CA GLU A 150 -5.56 3.91 -1.68
C GLU A 150 -5.48 2.69 -0.77
N LYS A 151 -6.63 2.24 -0.26
CA LYS A 151 -6.73 1.04 0.58
C LYS A 151 -6.96 -0.25 -0.20
N HIS A 152 -7.11 -0.17 -1.53
CA HIS A 152 -7.47 -1.30 -2.39
C HIS A 152 -8.77 -1.97 -1.96
N LYS A 153 -9.71 -1.16 -1.52
CA LYS A 153 -11.02 -1.63 -1.02
C LYS A 153 -12.15 -0.97 -1.76
N VAL A 154 -13.25 -1.69 -1.84
CA VAL A 154 -14.47 -1.24 -2.47
C VAL A 154 -15.63 -1.52 -1.55
N LYS A 155 -16.54 -0.55 -1.42
CA LYS A 155 -17.79 -0.73 -0.70
C LYS A 155 -18.87 -1.07 -1.71
N VAL A 156 -19.54 -2.18 -1.49
CA VAL A 156 -20.55 -2.74 -2.39
C VAL A 156 -21.86 -2.93 -1.61
N LEU A 157 -22.96 -2.53 -2.23
CA LEU A 157 -24.30 -2.84 -1.70
C LEU A 157 -24.75 -4.18 -2.26
N ILE A 158 -24.95 -5.14 -1.38
CA ILE A 158 -25.51 -6.44 -1.74
C ILE A 158 -26.90 -6.59 -1.14
N SER A 159 -27.78 -7.30 -1.84
CA SER A 159 -29.12 -7.62 -1.36
C SER A 159 -29.07 -8.94 -0.60
N MET A 160 -29.27 -8.87 0.73
CA MET A 160 -29.34 -10.03 1.62
C MET A 160 -30.65 -9.99 2.37
N PHE A 161 -31.37 -11.11 2.36
CA PHE A 161 -32.63 -11.25 3.11
C PHE A 161 -33.63 -10.11 2.86
N GLY A 162 -33.69 -9.61 1.60
CA GLY A 162 -34.57 -8.50 1.23
C GLY A 162 -34.11 -7.12 1.69
N ARG A 163 -32.87 -7.00 2.18
CA ARG A 163 -32.28 -5.74 2.61
C ARG A 163 -30.98 -5.47 1.89
N GLU A 164 -30.75 -4.21 1.54
CA GLU A 164 -29.46 -3.79 1.01
C GLU A 164 -28.48 -3.60 2.16
N THR A 165 -27.36 -4.31 2.10
CA THR A 165 -26.31 -4.29 3.12
C THR A 165 -24.99 -3.83 2.50
N PRO A 166 -24.36 -2.76 3.03
CA PRO A 166 -23.03 -2.37 2.56
C PRO A 166 -21.97 -3.33 3.09
N VAL A 167 -21.12 -3.79 2.19
CA VAL A 167 -20.00 -4.70 2.50
C VAL A 167 -18.72 -4.12 1.94
N GLU A 168 -17.68 -4.08 2.74
CA GLU A 168 -16.36 -3.67 2.30
C GLU A 168 -15.56 -4.89 1.85
N LEU A 169 -15.05 -4.86 0.63
CA LEU A 169 -14.32 -5.96 0.00
C LEU A 169 -13.00 -5.45 -0.60
N GLU A 170 -12.07 -6.36 -0.78
CA GLU A 170 -10.84 -6.07 -1.50
C GLU A 170 -11.07 -6.13 -3.00
N PHE A 171 -10.27 -5.40 -3.79
CA PHE A 171 -10.40 -5.38 -5.24
C PHE A 171 -10.29 -6.77 -5.88
N SER A 172 -9.46 -7.65 -5.27
CA SER A 172 -9.29 -9.03 -5.75
C SER A 172 -10.50 -9.93 -5.54
N GLN A 173 -11.44 -9.52 -4.70
CA GLN A 173 -12.62 -10.34 -4.35
C GLN A 173 -13.82 -10.11 -5.26
N ILE A 174 -13.76 -9.14 -6.15
CA ILE A 174 -14.88 -8.79 -7.02
C ILE A 174 -14.45 -8.68 -8.48
N GLN A 175 -15.43 -8.90 -9.37
CA GLN A 175 -15.24 -8.69 -10.79
C GLN A 175 -16.49 -8.02 -11.39
N LYS A 176 -16.28 -7.26 -12.45
CA LYS A 176 -17.37 -6.61 -13.17
C LYS A 176 -18.28 -7.66 -13.84
N VAL A 177 -19.57 -7.44 -13.73
CA VAL A 177 -20.57 -8.25 -14.43
C VAL A 177 -20.91 -7.54 -15.73
N ASP A 178 -20.78 -8.26 -16.83
CA ASP A 178 -21.19 -7.79 -18.15
C ASP A 178 -22.70 -7.93 -18.37
#